data_88d53b976e681105c4d02fb45682a937
#
_entry.id   88d53b976e681105c4d02fb45682a937
#
_cell.length_a   1.000
_cell.length_b   1.000
_cell.length_c   1.000
_cell.angle_alpha   90.00
_cell.angle_beta   90.00
_cell.angle_gamma   90.00
#
_symmetry.space_group_name_H-M   'P 1'
#
loop_
_entity.id
_entity.type
_entity.pdbx_description
1 polymer ?
#
loop_
_entity_poly.entity_id
_entity_poly.type
_entity_poly.pdbx_seq_one_letter_code
_entity_poly.pdbx_strand_id
1 'polypeptide(L)'
;DIEGCLKDIMNRLDANSAELEFSFKYFLNKTAPISKNICTMSYDCSFEGEIDKNGKYTFILGAKVPVTTLCPCSKEISDFGAHNQRAIIKIKVSYDNDKMIWLEDLIALAEQCCSAQVYPLLKREDEKFVTEQAYQNPKFVEDVLRDVVTRLRNHPDVNWFKVECEAFESIHNHSAWAFQQEGVL
;
A
#
# COMPACT_ATOMS: atom_id res chain seq x y z
N ASP A 1 -1.47 1.57 23.97
CA ASP A 1 -1.97 0.30 23.36
C ASP A 1 -3.45 0.52 22.98
N ILE A 2 -3.82 0.13 21.77
CA ILE A 2 -5.14 0.40 21.18
C ILE A 2 -6.23 -0.41 21.88
N GLU A 3 -5.95 -1.66 22.24
CA GLU A 3 -6.90 -2.53 22.93
C GLU A 3 -7.30 -1.92 24.29
N GLY A 4 -6.32 -1.40 25.03
CA GLY A 4 -6.57 -0.70 26.30
C GLY A 4 -7.44 0.54 26.12
N CYS A 5 -7.16 1.35 25.08
CA CYS A 5 -7.99 2.52 24.76
C CYS A 5 -9.44 2.12 24.44
N LEU A 6 -9.64 1.05 23.66
CA LEU A 6 -10.98 0.56 23.33
C LEU A 6 -11.74 0.08 24.57
N LYS A 7 -11.08 -0.66 25.48
CA LYS A 7 -11.66 -1.09 26.76
C LYS A 7 -12.07 0.10 27.62
N ASP A 8 -11.23 1.13 27.70
CA ASP A 8 -11.54 2.35 28.44
C ASP A 8 -12.73 3.11 27.84
N ILE A 9 -12.83 3.19 26.50
CA ILE A 9 -13.96 3.78 25.79
C ILE A 9 -15.24 3.02 26.12
N MET A 10 -15.24 1.68 25.98
CA MET A 10 -16.38 0.83 26.27
C MET A 10 -16.86 1.01 27.71
N ASN A 11 -15.95 1.01 28.68
CA ASN A 11 -16.27 1.19 30.09
C ASN A 11 -16.87 2.56 30.40
N ARG A 12 -16.33 3.64 29.80
CA ARG A 12 -16.80 5.01 30.06
C ARG A 12 -18.16 5.31 29.41
N LEU A 13 -18.44 4.68 28.26
CA LEU A 13 -19.65 4.91 27.50
C LEU A 13 -20.73 3.82 27.71
N ASP A 14 -20.48 2.85 28.59
CA ASP A 14 -21.34 1.68 28.81
C ASP A 14 -21.69 0.97 27.48
N ALA A 15 -20.67 0.79 26.62
CA ALA A 15 -20.83 0.25 25.27
C ALA A 15 -20.45 -1.23 25.19
N ASN A 16 -21.15 -2.00 24.35
CA ASN A 16 -20.89 -3.43 24.15
C ASN A 16 -19.85 -3.71 23.06
N SER A 17 -19.46 -2.70 22.29
CA SER A 17 -18.42 -2.76 21.24
C SER A 17 -17.82 -1.39 21.04
N ALA A 18 -16.60 -1.33 20.51
CA ALA A 18 -15.94 -0.08 20.16
C ALA A 18 -15.00 -0.28 18.97
N GLU A 19 -14.88 0.76 18.17
CA GLU A 19 -13.95 0.86 17.05
C GLU A 19 -13.13 2.15 17.17
N LEU A 20 -11.86 2.10 16.81
CA LEU A 20 -10.96 3.24 16.87
C LEU A 20 -9.99 3.19 15.69
N GLU A 21 -9.89 4.30 14.95
CA GLU A 21 -8.92 4.48 13.87
C GLU A 21 -8.00 5.66 14.17
N PHE A 22 -6.70 5.42 14.04
CA PHE A 22 -5.66 6.45 14.02
C PHE A 22 -5.05 6.54 12.64
N SER A 23 -5.18 7.69 11.98
CA SER A 23 -4.49 7.99 10.73
C SER A 23 -3.32 8.94 11.00
N PHE A 24 -2.14 8.62 10.43
CA PHE A 24 -0.91 9.38 10.66
C PHE A 24 0.02 9.35 9.43
N LYS A 25 0.98 10.28 9.41
CA LYS A 25 2.10 10.24 8.44
C LYS A 25 3.24 9.43 9.02
N TYR A 26 3.65 8.40 8.29
CA TYR A 26 4.84 7.62 8.58
C TYR A 26 5.98 8.04 7.65
N PHE A 27 7.19 8.19 8.18
CA PHE A 27 8.32 8.73 7.44
C PHE A 27 9.42 7.69 7.30
N LEU A 28 9.84 7.41 6.06
CA LEU A 28 10.94 6.52 5.75
C LEU A 28 12.01 7.23 4.92
N ASN A 29 13.25 6.91 5.21
CA ASN A 29 14.36 7.31 4.35
C ASN A 29 14.38 6.43 3.09
N LYS A 30 14.34 7.08 1.93
CA LYS A 30 14.37 6.42 0.64
C LYS A 30 15.65 6.80 -0.10
N THR A 31 16.34 5.80 -0.62
CA THR A 31 17.60 5.97 -1.34
C THR A 31 17.35 5.97 -2.84
N ALA A 32 17.76 7.04 -3.54
CA ALA A 32 17.68 7.13 -4.99
C ALA A 32 18.49 6.01 -5.67
N PRO A 33 18.01 5.42 -6.79
CA PRO A 33 18.53 4.17 -7.31
C PRO A 33 19.96 4.26 -7.84
N ILE A 34 20.35 5.36 -8.45
CA ILE A 34 21.67 5.58 -9.07
C ILE A 34 22.53 6.53 -8.25
N SER A 35 22.05 7.73 -8.00
CA SER A 35 22.81 8.78 -7.29
C SER A 35 23.02 8.47 -5.81
N LYS A 36 22.28 7.52 -5.25
CA LYS A 36 22.33 7.13 -3.84
C LYS A 36 21.98 8.23 -2.84
N ASN A 37 21.40 9.33 -3.32
CA ASN A 37 20.90 10.38 -2.42
C ASN A 37 19.78 9.82 -1.53
N ILE A 38 19.86 10.16 -0.25
CA ILE A 38 18.87 9.77 0.74
C ILE A 38 17.95 10.94 0.98
N CYS A 39 16.65 10.71 0.92
CA CYS A 39 15.64 11.71 1.22
C CYS A 39 14.44 11.06 1.93
N THR A 40 13.82 11.78 2.84
CA THR A 40 12.67 11.28 3.59
C THR A 40 11.40 11.35 2.74
N MET A 41 10.67 10.24 2.69
CA MET A 41 9.35 10.11 2.06
C MET A 41 8.29 9.83 3.10
N SER A 42 7.12 10.45 2.96
CA SER A 42 5.98 10.22 3.85
C SER A 42 4.95 9.29 3.22
N TYR A 43 4.36 8.45 4.05
CA TYR A 43 3.27 7.55 3.70
C TYR A 43 2.08 7.81 4.62
N ASP A 44 0.86 7.74 4.09
CA ASP A 44 -0.35 7.75 4.90
C ASP A 44 -0.58 6.34 5.46
N CYS A 45 -0.57 6.22 6.78
CA CYS A 45 -0.74 4.96 7.49
C CYS A 45 -1.89 5.05 8.47
N SER A 46 -2.42 3.88 8.85
CA SER A 46 -3.45 3.77 9.87
C SER A 46 -3.22 2.59 10.80
N PHE A 47 -3.65 2.77 12.05
CA PHE A 47 -3.90 1.71 13.00
C PHE A 47 -5.40 1.70 13.29
N GLU A 48 -6.03 0.57 13.09
CA GLU A 48 -7.46 0.38 13.38
C GLU A 48 -7.59 -0.74 14.42
N GLY A 49 -8.46 -0.54 15.39
CA GLY A 49 -8.78 -1.53 16.40
C GLY A 49 -10.28 -1.63 16.58
N GLU A 50 -10.76 -2.83 16.78
CA GLU A 50 -12.17 -3.13 17.06
C GLU A 50 -12.26 -4.12 18.21
N ILE A 51 -13.21 -3.90 19.15
CA ILE A 51 -13.68 -4.93 20.08
C ILE A 51 -15.15 -5.15 19.75
N ASP A 52 -15.49 -6.37 19.31
CA ASP A 52 -16.84 -6.75 18.96
C ASP A 52 -17.72 -7.05 20.21
N LYS A 53 -19.01 -7.33 19.98
CA LYS A 53 -19.99 -7.66 21.03
C LYS A 53 -19.64 -8.92 21.83
N ASN A 54 -18.76 -9.77 21.32
CA ASN A 54 -18.29 -11.00 21.97
C ASN A 54 -16.99 -10.76 22.74
N GLY A 55 -16.45 -9.55 22.71
CA GLY A 55 -15.18 -9.20 23.33
C GLY A 55 -13.95 -9.58 22.49
N LYS A 56 -14.13 -9.98 21.24
CA LYS A 56 -13.02 -10.29 20.34
C LYS A 56 -12.33 -8.99 19.92
N TYR A 57 -11.05 -8.86 20.20
CA TYR A 57 -10.21 -7.78 19.71
C TYR A 57 -9.63 -8.11 18.35
N THR A 58 -9.70 -7.17 17.43
CA THR A 58 -9.08 -7.23 16.08
C THR A 58 -8.25 -5.98 15.88
N PHE A 59 -7.02 -6.15 15.38
CA PHE A 59 -6.13 -5.06 14.99
C PHE A 59 -5.88 -5.10 13.48
N ILE A 60 -5.91 -3.92 12.84
CA ILE A 60 -5.64 -3.77 11.41
C ILE A 60 -4.57 -2.70 11.23
N LEU A 61 -3.50 -3.06 10.51
CA LEU A 61 -2.44 -2.19 10.07
C LEU A 61 -2.71 -1.74 8.64
N GLY A 62 -2.68 -0.43 8.38
CA GLY A 62 -2.95 0.14 7.06
C GLY A 62 -1.82 1.02 6.52
N ALA A 63 -1.58 0.95 5.21
CA ALA A 63 -0.67 1.85 4.50
C ALA A 63 -1.20 2.22 3.11
N LYS A 64 -0.99 3.49 2.70
CA LYS A 64 -1.22 3.98 1.34
C LYS A 64 0.13 4.24 0.69
N VAL A 65 0.47 3.45 -0.32
CA VAL A 65 1.79 3.45 -0.96
C VAL A 65 1.67 4.02 -2.37
N PRO A 66 2.25 5.21 -2.65
CA PRO A 66 2.29 5.76 -3.99
C PRO A 66 3.33 5.02 -4.84
N VAL A 67 2.93 4.66 -6.05
CA VAL A 67 3.74 3.93 -7.03
C VAL A 67 3.50 4.48 -8.44
N THR A 68 4.25 3.98 -9.42
CA THR A 68 4.03 4.26 -10.84
C THR A 68 3.56 3.00 -11.56
N THR A 69 2.55 3.15 -12.43
CA THR A 69 2.14 2.15 -13.40
C THR A 69 2.38 2.67 -14.82
N LEU A 70 2.69 1.78 -15.76
CA LEU A 70 2.86 2.08 -17.18
C LEU A 70 2.00 1.11 -17.98
N CYS A 71 1.18 1.65 -18.88
CA CYS A 71 0.19 0.88 -19.63
C CYS A 71 0.85 -0.09 -20.63
N PRO A 72 0.64 -1.42 -20.48
CA PRO A 72 1.13 -2.41 -21.42
C PRO A 72 0.55 -2.24 -22.82
N CYS A 73 -0.76 -1.94 -22.95
CA CYS A 73 -1.42 -1.75 -24.25
C CYS A 73 -0.84 -0.57 -25.01
N SER A 74 -0.64 0.59 -24.35
CA SER A 74 -0.07 1.75 -25.02
C SER A 74 1.37 1.50 -25.46
N LYS A 75 2.12 0.71 -24.69
CA LYS A 75 3.48 0.29 -25.07
C LYS A 75 3.47 -0.58 -26.33
N GLU A 76 2.48 -1.46 -26.48
CA GLU A 76 2.37 -2.39 -27.60
C GLU A 76 2.02 -1.67 -28.92
N ILE A 77 1.11 -0.69 -28.87
CA ILE A 77 0.57 -0.05 -30.08
C ILE A 77 1.29 1.24 -30.50
N SER A 78 2.10 1.83 -29.61
CA SER A 78 2.76 3.11 -29.86
C SER A 78 4.17 2.92 -30.43
N ASP A 79 4.49 3.69 -31.47
CA ASP A 79 5.85 3.75 -32.02
C ASP A 79 6.84 4.48 -31.08
N PHE A 80 6.32 5.31 -30.15
CA PHE A 80 7.12 6.16 -29.27
C PHE A 80 6.62 6.14 -27.82
N GLY A 81 7.16 5.20 -27.01
CA GLY A 81 6.91 5.15 -25.59
C GLY A 81 5.55 4.58 -25.19
N ALA A 82 5.11 4.89 -23.98
CA ALA A 82 3.83 4.49 -23.43
C ALA A 82 3.41 5.49 -22.35
N HIS A 83 2.10 5.69 -22.15
CA HIS A 83 1.65 6.51 -21.04
C HIS A 83 1.91 5.81 -19.71
N ASN A 84 2.28 6.59 -18.73
CA ASN A 84 2.45 6.18 -17.35
C ASN A 84 1.73 7.16 -16.43
N GLN A 85 1.45 6.74 -15.23
CA GLN A 85 0.74 7.52 -14.25
C GLN A 85 1.09 7.07 -12.83
N ARG A 86 0.79 7.94 -11.88
CA ARG A 86 0.82 7.57 -10.48
C ARG A 86 -0.35 6.64 -10.16
N ALA A 87 -0.07 5.66 -9.31
CA ALA A 87 -1.09 4.84 -8.67
C ALA A 87 -0.90 4.87 -7.16
N ILE A 88 -1.95 4.54 -6.42
CA ILE A 88 -1.91 4.36 -4.97
C ILE A 88 -2.36 2.93 -4.67
N ILE A 89 -1.51 2.19 -3.97
CA ILE A 89 -1.84 0.91 -3.40
C ILE A 89 -2.24 1.14 -1.94
N LYS A 90 -3.48 0.84 -1.60
CA LYS A 90 -3.97 0.86 -0.22
C LYS A 90 -3.97 -0.58 0.27
N ILE A 91 -3.19 -0.86 1.30
CA ILE A 91 -3.09 -2.19 1.92
C ILE A 91 -3.54 -2.07 3.37
N LYS A 92 -4.44 -2.97 3.77
CA LYS A 92 -4.78 -3.22 5.16
C LYS A 92 -4.55 -4.70 5.45
N VAL A 93 -3.92 -5.01 6.57
CA VAL A 93 -3.66 -6.38 7.01
C VAL A 93 -4.05 -6.56 8.47
N SER A 94 -4.54 -7.75 8.81
CA SER A 94 -4.72 -8.21 10.18
C SER A 94 -3.87 -9.46 10.41
N TYR A 95 -3.36 -9.62 11.61
CA TYR A 95 -2.49 -10.70 12.04
C TYR A 95 -2.71 -11.01 13.52
N ASP A 96 -2.23 -12.15 14.00
CA ASP A 96 -2.39 -12.57 15.39
C ASP A 96 -1.64 -11.63 16.36
N ASN A 97 -2.19 -11.43 17.56
CA ASN A 97 -1.66 -10.50 18.55
C ASN A 97 -0.24 -10.86 19.06
N ASP A 98 0.21 -12.08 18.88
CA ASP A 98 1.57 -12.54 19.20
C ASP A 98 2.58 -12.33 18.07
N LYS A 99 2.13 -11.81 16.93
CA LYS A 99 2.93 -11.52 15.74
C LYS A 99 3.15 -10.02 15.57
N MET A 100 4.07 -9.67 14.69
CA MET A 100 4.36 -8.28 14.35
C MET A 100 4.64 -8.16 12.85
N ILE A 101 3.89 -7.29 12.19
CA ILE A 101 4.16 -6.87 10.81
C ILE A 101 4.56 -5.39 10.85
N TRP A 102 5.72 -5.06 10.30
CA TRP A 102 6.21 -3.70 10.27
C TRP A 102 5.65 -2.93 9.08
N LEU A 103 5.38 -1.63 9.29
CA LEU A 103 4.94 -0.74 8.20
C LEU A 103 5.95 -0.71 7.05
N GLU A 104 7.24 -0.76 7.36
CA GLU A 104 8.33 -0.79 6.41
C GLU A 104 8.24 -1.99 5.47
N ASP A 105 7.95 -3.17 6.02
CA ASP A 105 7.83 -4.41 5.24
C ASP A 105 6.60 -4.37 4.35
N LEU A 106 5.48 -3.86 4.86
CA LEU A 106 4.24 -3.71 4.11
C LEU A 106 4.38 -2.70 2.96
N ILE A 107 5.04 -1.57 3.21
CA ILE A 107 5.35 -0.55 2.20
C ILE A 107 6.30 -1.12 1.14
N ALA A 108 7.39 -1.79 1.56
CA ALA A 108 8.35 -2.40 0.65
C ALA A 108 7.72 -3.50 -0.22
N LEU A 109 6.81 -4.31 0.34
CA LEU A 109 6.04 -5.31 -0.40
C LEU A 109 5.24 -4.65 -1.53
N ALA A 110 4.52 -3.57 -1.24
CA ALA A 110 3.73 -2.84 -2.23
C ALA A 110 4.61 -2.21 -3.32
N GLU A 111 5.70 -1.55 -2.94
CA GLU A 111 6.61 -0.88 -3.86
C GLU A 111 7.30 -1.86 -4.85
N GLN A 112 7.49 -3.11 -4.46
CA GLN A 112 8.06 -4.14 -5.34
C GLN A 112 7.06 -4.70 -6.36
N CYS A 113 5.77 -4.37 -6.26
CA CYS A 113 4.73 -4.90 -7.13
C CYS A 113 4.38 -3.98 -8.31
N CYS A 114 4.89 -2.75 -8.36
CA CYS A 114 4.56 -1.74 -9.37
C CYS A 114 5.50 -1.74 -10.59
N SER A 115 5.21 -0.91 -11.59
CA SER A 115 6.10 -0.70 -12.74
C SER A 115 7.40 -0.02 -12.32
N ALA A 116 7.31 1.02 -11.49
CA ALA A 116 8.45 1.66 -10.84
C ALA A 116 8.03 2.32 -9.52
N GLN A 117 8.98 2.41 -8.60
CA GLN A 117 8.78 3.11 -7.33
C GLN A 117 8.76 4.63 -7.51
N VAL A 118 8.15 5.32 -6.55
CA VAL A 118 8.18 6.79 -6.45
C VAL A 118 9.24 7.21 -5.44
N TYR A 119 9.92 8.31 -5.73
CA TYR A 119 11.00 8.84 -4.89
C TYR A 119 10.74 10.32 -4.60
N PRO A 120 11.10 10.82 -3.40
CA PRO A 120 10.91 12.22 -3.05
C PRO A 120 11.91 13.16 -3.75
N LEU A 121 13.10 12.64 -4.14
CA LEU A 121 14.13 13.38 -4.82
C LEU A 121 14.88 12.47 -5.79
N LEU A 122 15.02 12.90 -7.04
CA LEU A 122 15.76 12.23 -8.10
C LEU A 122 16.69 13.23 -8.80
N LYS A 123 17.87 12.78 -9.18
CA LYS A 123 18.72 13.45 -10.16
C LYS A 123 18.43 12.92 -11.57
N ARG A 124 19.00 13.51 -12.62
CA ARG A 124 18.73 13.13 -14.01
C ARG A 124 19.03 11.66 -14.31
N GLU A 125 20.10 11.12 -13.73
CA GLU A 125 20.44 9.70 -13.85
C GLU A 125 19.44 8.76 -13.20
N ASP A 126 18.87 9.20 -12.06
CA ASP A 126 17.79 8.47 -11.37
C ASP A 126 16.47 8.54 -12.17
N GLU A 127 16.15 9.70 -12.72
CA GLU A 127 14.95 9.89 -13.58
C GLU A 127 15.01 8.96 -14.79
N LYS A 128 16.19 8.88 -15.45
CA LYS A 128 16.43 7.96 -16.55
C LYS A 128 16.16 6.51 -16.11
N PHE A 129 16.77 6.10 -15.00
CA PHE A 129 16.61 4.73 -14.48
C PHE A 129 15.17 4.39 -14.18
N VAL A 130 14.44 5.25 -13.46
CA VAL A 130 13.02 5.03 -13.09
C VAL A 130 12.14 4.97 -14.32
N THR A 131 12.40 5.83 -15.33
CA THR A 131 11.66 5.85 -16.60
C THR A 131 11.87 4.55 -17.37
N GLU A 132 13.11 4.11 -17.51
CA GLU A 132 13.45 2.87 -18.22
C GLU A 132 12.93 1.64 -17.47
N GLN A 133 13.01 1.62 -16.13
CA GLN A 133 12.45 0.56 -15.29
C GLN A 133 10.94 0.44 -15.49
N ALA A 134 10.21 1.55 -15.45
CA ALA A 134 8.77 1.53 -15.68
C ALA A 134 8.43 0.99 -17.07
N TYR A 135 9.17 1.42 -18.09
CA TYR A 135 8.98 0.98 -19.46
C TYR A 135 9.30 -0.51 -19.66
N GLN A 136 10.30 -1.04 -18.97
CA GLN A 136 10.66 -2.47 -19.03
C GLN A 136 9.70 -3.36 -18.25
N ASN A 137 8.97 -2.80 -17.28
CA ASN A 137 8.05 -3.51 -16.40
C ASN A 137 6.62 -2.93 -16.47
N PRO A 138 5.95 -2.96 -17.64
CA PRO A 138 4.60 -2.43 -17.79
C PRO A 138 3.61 -3.29 -17.00
N LYS A 139 2.68 -2.64 -16.27
CA LYS A 139 1.66 -3.31 -15.46
C LYS A 139 0.36 -2.53 -15.48
N PHE A 140 -0.74 -3.25 -15.67
CA PHE A 140 -2.08 -2.75 -15.36
C PHE A 140 -2.31 -2.69 -13.84
N VAL A 141 -3.34 -1.96 -13.44
CA VAL A 141 -3.74 -1.89 -12.03
C VAL A 141 -4.08 -3.28 -11.47
N GLU A 142 -4.65 -4.15 -12.29
CA GLU A 142 -4.98 -5.54 -11.95
C GLU A 142 -3.74 -6.41 -11.77
N ASP A 143 -2.68 -6.17 -12.55
CA ASP A 143 -1.41 -6.90 -12.40
C ASP A 143 -0.72 -6.52 -11.09
N VAL A 144 -0.70 -5.21 -10.78
CA VAL A 144 -0.19 -4.72 -9.49
C VAL A 144 -0.97 -5.34 -8.33
N LEU A 145 -2.31 -5.31 -8.40
CA LEU A 145 -3.17 -5.91 -7.38
C LEU A 145 -2.86 -7.41 -7.20
N ARG A 146 -2.76 -8.16 -8.29
CA ARG A 146 -2.48 -9.60 -8.29
C ARG A 146 -1.15 -9.92 -7.63
N ASP A 147 -0.11 -9.13 -7.93
CA ASP A 147 1.22 -9.32 -7.35
C ASP A 147 1.22 -9.05 -5.84
N VAL A 148 0.56 -7.99 -5.37
CA VAL A 148 0.41 -7.69 -3.94
C VAL A 148 -0.36 -8.81 -3.24
N VAL A 149 -1.51 -9.22 -3.79
CA VAL A 149 -2.36 -10.30 -3.24
C VAL A 149 -1.60 -11.61 -3.16
N THR A 150 -0.83 -11.97 -4.20
CA THR A 150 -0.02 -13.20 -4.19
C THR A 150 1.01 -13.19 -3.07
N ARG A 151 1.65 -12.05 -2.81
CA ARG A 151 2.62 -11.91 -1.71
C ARG A 151 1.96 -11.99 -0.34
N LEU A 152 0.80 -11.34 -0.16
CA LEU A 152 0.06 -11.38 1.11
C LEU A 152 -0.48 -12.76 1.42
N ARG A 153 -0.98 -13.51 0.43
CA ARG A 153 -1.39 -14.92 0.58
C ARG A 153 -0.25 -15.83 1.07
N ASN A 154 0.97 -15.53 0.64
CA ASN A 154 2.16 -16.30 1.02
C ASN A 154 2.84 -15.76 2.30
N HIS A 155 2.33 -14.68 2.89
CA HIS A 155 2.91 -14.13 4.13
C HIS A 155 2.44 -14.97 5.33
N PRO A 156 3.37 -15.54 6.12
CA PRO A 156 3.01 -16.53 7.15
C PRO A 156 2.17 -15.97 8.30
N ASP A 157 2.23 -14.65 8.52
CA ASP A 157 1.59 -14.01 9.66
C ASP A 157 0.32 -13.21 9.28
N VAL A 158 -0.04 -13.11 7.98
CA VAL A 158 -1.24 -12.39 7.54
C VAL A 158 -2.45 -13.32 7.57
N ASN A 159 -3.44 -12.98 8.39
CA ASN A 159 -4.69 -13.75 8.51
C ASN A 159 -5.81 -13.18 7.64
N TRP A 160 -5.80 -11.87 7.46
CA TRP A 160 -6.75 -11.15 6.64
C TRP A 160 -6.05 -9.99 5.94
N PHE A 161 -6.48 -9.69 4.74
CA PHE A 161 -6.04 -8.48 4.05
C PHE A 161 -7.14 -7.90 3.16
N LYS A 162 -7.02 -6.58 2.96
CA LYS A 162 -7.76 -5.80 1.98
C LYS A 162 -6.77 -4.98 1.16
N VAL A 163 -6.82 -5.10 -0.16
CA VAL A 163 -5.97 -4.35 -1.08
C VAL A 163 -6.83 -3.63 -2.09
N GLU A 164 -6.57 -2.35 -2.27
CA GLU A 164 -7.11 -1.52 -3.34
C GLU A 164 -5.94 -0.93 -4.13
N CYS A 165 -6.03 -0.94 -5.45
CA CYS A 165 -5.09 -0.24 -6.31
C CYS A 165 -5.86 0.72 -7.21
N GLU A 166 -5.49 2.01 -7.18
CA GLU A 166 -6.07 3.06 -8.00
C GLU A 166 -4.99 3.73 -8.83
N ALA A 167 -5.09 3.64 -10.15
CA ALA A 167 -4.21 4.30 -11.11
C ALA A 167 -4.89 5.56 -11.65
N PHE A 168 -4.22 6.71 -11.52
CA PHE A 168 -4.71 8.01 -12.02
C PHE A 168 -4.36 8.14 -13.50
N GLU A 169 -5.18 7.54 -14.35
CA GLU A 169 -4.93 7.44 -15.80
C GLU A 169 -4.59 8.79 -16.44
N SER A 170 -3.39 8.89 -17.04
CA SER A 170 -2.88 10.16 -17.54
C SER A 170 -3.54 10.65 -18.84
N ILE A 171 -4.18 9.74 -19.58
CA ILE A 171 -4.86 10.04 -20.87
C ILE A 171 -6.39 9.96 -20.77
N HIS A 172 -6.94 9.68 -19.60
CA HIS A 172 -8.38 9.59 -19.34
C HIS A 172 -8.77 10.52 -18.19
N ASN A 173 -10.04 10.92 -18.14
CA ASN A 173 -10.59 11.74 -17.05
C ASN A 173 -11.14 10.92 -15.88
N HIS A 174 -10.86 9.62 -15.84
CA HIS A 174 -11.23 8.69 -14.78
C HIS A 174 -10.00 7.88 -14.36
N SER A 175 -10.06 7.30 -13.16
CA SER A 175 -9.06 6.35 -12.66
C SER A 175 -9.44 4.92 -13.06
N ALA A 176 -8.43 4.05 -13.19
CA ALA A 176 -8.62 2.59 -13.16
C ALA A 176 -8.49 2.10 -11.72
N TRP A 177 -9.37 1.19 -11.30
CA TRP A 177 -9.41 0.71 -9.92
C TRP A 177 -9.61 -0.79 -9.85
N ALA A 178 -8.87 -1.45 -8.97
CA ALA A 178 -8.98 -2.87 -8.69
C ALA A 178 -8.97 -3.14 -7.19
N PHE A 179 -9.64 -4.19 -6.75
CA PHE A 179 -9.86 -4.51 -5.35
C PHE A 179 -9.86 -6.01 -5.10
N GLN A 180 -9.29 -6.41 -3.95
CA GLN A 180 -9.36 -7.77 -3.43
C GLN A 180 -9.34 -7.75 -1.91
N GLN A 181 -10.15 -8.63 -1.30
CA GLN A 181 -10.17 -8.88 0.14
C GLN A 181 -10.22 -10.38 0.40
N GLU A 182 -9.46 -10.88 1.36
CA GLU A 182 -9.41 -12.29 1.74
C GLU A 182 -9.17 -12.47 3.24
N GLY A 183 -9.55 -13.64 3.75
CA GLY A 183 -9.45 -13.99 5.16
C GLY A 183 -10.71 -13.63 5.94
N VAL A 184 -10.64 -13.84 7.26
CA VAL A 184 -11.73 -13.54 8.21
C VAL A 184 -11.14 -12.67 9.33
N LEU A 185 -11.77 -11.53 9.58
CA LEU A 185 -11.47 -10.64 10.72
C LEU A 185 -12.02 -11.21 12.02
#